data_87da13093af8983db6d4fa570f345ac0
#
_entry.id   87da13093af8983db6d4fa570f345ac0
#
_cell.length_a   1.000
_cell.length_b   1.000
_cell.length_c   1.000
_cell.angle_alpha   90.00
_cell.angle_beta   90.00
_cell.angle_gamma   90.00
#
_symmetry.space_group_name_H-M   'P 1'
#
loop_
_entity.id
_entity.type
_entity.pdbx_description
1 polymer ?
#
loop_
_entity_poly.entity_id
_entity_poly.type
_entity_poly.pdbx_seq_one_letter_code
_entity_poly.pdbx_strand_id
1 'polypeptide(L)'
;MIIALCWKNESLLTAQAFTAIALINLLTAPVIQLVQLMPQLLQCVGSFERIQQYCNYADDAAEHDESSNRAGSSISLHSLAQTQAQSENDPKHIMTLENNSFTWDKSKSPFLKDIDLRVPKGSVTVCIGAVGSGKSMLLESILGETITSLGPAPNCTSSIAYCAQQPWLENGTIRSNIIGVSQRDQRWYKTVKSACGLDADMQALERGDRTLVGSKGLNLSGGQKQRIVSKP
;
A
#
# COMPACT_ATOMS: atom_id res chain seq x y z
N MET A 1 -7.42 -43.32 34.92
CA MET A 1 -8.39 -44.41 35.16
C MET A 1 -7.69 -45.77 35.35
N ILE A 2 -6.85 -46.27 34.45
CA ILE A 2 -6.10 -47.53 34.57
C ILE A 2 -5.20 -47.55 35.81
N ILE A 3 -4.44 -46.47 36.06
CA ILE A 3 -3.58 -46.32 37.24
C ILE A 3 -4.38 -46.33 38.55
N ALA A 4 -5.55 -45.71 38.58
CA ALA A 4 -6.42 -45.70 39.75
C ALA A 4 -7.04 -47.07 40.05
N LEU A 5 -7.31 -47.88 39.04
CA LEU A 5 -7.79 -49.26 39.19
C LEU A 5 -6.69 -50.21 39.66
N CYS A 6 -5.45 -50.07 39.18
CA CYS A 6 -4.30 -50.81 39.66
C CYS A 6 -3.99 -50.51 41.15
N TRP A 7 -4.21 -49.27 41.59
CA TRP A 7 -3.94 -48.86 42.96
C TRP A 7 -4.96 -49.42 43.96
N LYS A 8 -6.16 -49.81 43.48
CA LYS A 8 -7.25 -50.34 44.27
C LYS A 8 -7.21 -51.90 44.44
N ASN A 9 -6.15 -52.58 43.95
CA ASN A 9 -5.96 -54.04 43.99
C ASN A 9 -7.13 -54.86 43.38
N GLU A 10 -7.91 -54.28 42.46
CA GLU A 10 -8.95 -55.03 41.74
C GLU A 10 -8.36 -55.65 40.49
N SER A 11 -8.61 -56.90 40.22
CA SER A 11 -8.19 -57.61 39.01
C SER A 11 -8.92 -56.98 37.81
N LEU A 12 -8.17 -56.29 36.93
CA LEU A 12 -8.69 -55.77 35.65
C LEU A 12 -9.07 -56.96 34.77
N LEU A 13 -10.34 -57.12 34.49
CA LEU A 13 -10.79 -58.00 33.43
C LEU A 13 -10.19 -57.51 32.09
N THR A 14 -9.60 -58.42 31.29
CA THR A 14 -8.95 -58.10 30.01
C THR A 14 -9.84 -57.26 29.09
N ALA A 15 -11.15 -57.52 29.07
CA ALA A 15 -12.14 -56.75 28.34
C ALA A 15 -12.20 -55.25 28.75
N GLN A 16 -12.07 -54.94 30.03
CA GLN A 16 -12.08 -53.56 30.55
C GLN A 16 -10.79 -52.81 30.19
N ALA A 17 -9.64 -53.56 30.17
CA ALA A 17 -8.39 -52.97 29.73
C ALA A 17 -8.42 -52.58 28.23
N PHE A 18 -8.95 -53.44 27.35
CA PHE A 18 -9.09 -53.14 25.94
C PHE A 18 -10.05 -52.00 25.67
N THR A 19 -11.20 -51.93 26.36
CA THR A 19 -12.15 -50.81 26.20
C THR A 19 -11.55 -49.49 26.68
N ALA A 20 -10.77 -49.49 27.77
CA ALA A 20 -10.09 -48.29 28.26
C ALA A 20 -9.03 -47.79 27.25
N ILE A 21 -8.24 -48.69 26.68
CA ILE A 21 -7.25 -48.33 25.63
C ILE A 21 -7.95 -47.78 24.39
N ALA A 22 -9.05 -48.39 23.94
CA ALA A 22 -9.81 -47.92 22.80
C ALA A 22 -10.38 -46.51 23.02
N LEU A 23 -10.91 -46.22 24.21
CA LEU A 23 -11.40 -44.88 24.58
C LEU A 23 -10.28 -43.85 24.64
N ILE A 24 -9.11 -44.22 25.19
CA ILE A 24 -7.95 -43.32 25.20
C ILE A 24 -7.50 -42.99 23.79
N ASN A 25 -7.40 -43.97 22.89
CA ASN A 25 -7.02 -43.76 21.52
C ASN A 25 -8.05 -42.90 20.78
N LEU A 26 -9.35 -43.06 21.01
CA LEU A 26 -10.42 -42.25 20.45
C LEU A 26 -10.32 -40.79 20.89
N LEU A 27 -9.94 -40.50 22.13
CA LEU A 27 -9.79 -39.16 22.65
C LEU A 27 -8.46 -38.48 22.27
N THR A 28 -7.42 -39.30 22.04
CA THR A 28 -6.09 -38.77 21.75
C THR A 28 -6.05 -37.97 20.46
N ALA A 29 -6.71 -38.43 19.42
CA ALA A 29 -6.72 -37.74 18.09
C ALA A 29 -7.34 -36.33 18.15
N PRO A 30 -8.56 -36.11 18.69
CA PRO A 30 -9.12 -34.78 18.79
C PRO A 30 -8.33 -33.84 19.75
N VAL A 31 -7.73 -34.38 20.82
CA VAL A 31 -6.89 -33.57 21.70
C VAL A 31 -5.64 -33.07 20.97
N ILE A 32 -4.96 -33.95 20.24
CA ILE A 32 -3.80 -33.53 19.41
C ILE A 32 -4.20 -32.48 18.40
N GLN A 33 -5.35 -32.65 17.72
CA GLN A 33 -5.84 -31.66 16.76
C GLN A 33 -6.10 -30.30 17.42
N LEU A 34 -6.70 -30.26 18.60
CA LEU A 34 -6.92 -29.02 19.34
C LEU A 34 -5.59 -28.30 19.66
N VAL A 35 -4.59 -29.06 20.12
CA VAL A 35 -3.26 -28.48 20.39
C VAL A 35 -2.60 -27.94 19.13
N GLN A 36 -2.74 -28.62 17.99
CA GLN A 36 -2.18 -28.18 16.72
C GLN A 36 -2.88 -26.94 16.13
N LEU A 37 -4.16 -26.73 16.44
CA LEU A 37 -4.92 -25.55 15.99
C LEU A 37 -4.50 -24.27 16.71
N MET A 38 -3.98 -24.34 17.94
CA MET A 38 -3.60 -23.16 18.72
C MET A 38 -2.60 -22.23 18.01
N PRO A 39 -1.49 -22.71 17.43
CA PRO A 39 -0.56 -21.83 16.70
C PRO A 39 -1.21 -21.19 15.48
N GLN A 40 -2.11 -21.89 14.79
CA GLN A 40 -2.82 -21.36 13.62
C GLN A 40 -3.77 -20.21 14.00
N LEU A 41 -4.48 -20.34 15.12
CA LEU A 41 -5.33 -19.28 15.65
C LEU A 41 -4.50 -18.03 16.02
N LEU A 42 -3.35 -18.18 16.64
CA LEU A 42 -2.46 -17.07 16.95
C LEU A 42 -1.94 -16.36 15.70
N GLN A 43 -1.62 -17.12 14.63
CA GLN A 43 -1.24 -16.54 13.35
C GLN A 43 -2.40 -15.77 12.70
N CYS A 44 -3.63 -16.28 12.80
CA CYS A 44 -4.82 -15.57 12.31
C CYS A 44 -5.01 -14.24 13.03
N VAL A 45 -4.94 -14.24 14.36
CA VAL A 45 -5.07 -13.01 15.18
C VAL A 45 -4.03 -11.98 14.76
N GLY A 46 -2.76 -12.36 14.63
CA GLY A 46 -1.71 -11.44 14.18
C GLY A 46 -1.90 -10.93 12.74
N SER A 47 -2.56 -11.70 11.89
CA SER A 47 -2.91 -11.25 10.54
C SER A 47 -4.07 -10.25 10.56
N PHE A 48 -5.09 -10.49 11.37
CA PHE A 48 -6.21 -9.55 11.57
C PHE A 48 -5.74 -8.23 12.19
N GLU A 49 -4.85 -8.28 13.18
CA GLU A 49 -4.30 -7.08 13.79
C GLU A 49 -3.56 -6.19 12.77
N ARG A 50 -2.77 -6.78 11.86
CA ARG A 50 -2.11 -6.03 10.78
C ARG A 50 -3.11 -5.42 9.80
N ILE A 51 -4.17 -6.15 9.45
CA ILE A 51 -5.23 -5.63 8.58
C ILE A 51 -5.95 -4.46 9.27
N GLN A 52 -6.28 -4.61 10.54
CA GLN A 52 -6.95 -3.57 11.32
C GLN A 52 -6.08 -2.31 11.44
N GLN A 53 -4.78 -2.45 11.70
CA GLN A 53 -3.84 -1.33 11.73
C GLN A 53 -3.79 -0.60 10.38
N TYR A 54 -3.79 -1.34 9.27
CA TYR A 54 -3.84 -0.75 7.93
C TYR A 54 -5.15 0.02 7.68
N CYS A 55 -6.29 -0.55 8.05
CA CYS A 55 -7.59 0.12 7.90
C CYS A 55 -7.68 1.39 8.76
N ASN A 56 -7.25 1.33 10.02
CA ASN A 56 -7.23 2.50 10.89
C ASN A 56 -6.31 3.60 10.35
N TYR A 57 -5.17 3.24 9.77
CA TYR A 57 -4.28 4.22 9.14
C TYR A 57 -4.92 4.90 7.93
N ALA A 58 -5.69 4.16 7.13
CA ALA A 58 -6.43 4.70 5.99
C ALA A 58 -7.57 5.65 6.44
N ASP A 59 -8.24 5.32 7.54
CA ASP A 59 -9.30 6.17 8.11
C ASP A 59 -8.72 7.46 8.71
N ASP A 60 -7.60 7.39 9.43
CA ASP A 60 -6.89 8.57 9.96
C ASP A 60 -6.43 9.50 8.83
N ALA A 61 -5.97 8.95 7.70
CA ALA A 61 -5.59 9.73 6.53
C ALA A 61 -6.80 10.39 5.85
N ALA A 62 -7.94 9.71 5.78
CA ALA A 62 -9.19 10.24 5.24
C ALA A 62 -9.82 11.33 6.12
N GLU A 63 -9.76 11.20 7.45
CA GLU A 63 -10.22 12.22 8.39
C GLU A 63 -9.38 13.50 8.32
N HIS A 64 -8.08 13.40 8.04
CA HIS A 64 -7.23 14.56 7.79
C HIS A 64 -7.63 15.31 6.52
N ASP A 65 -8.02 14.62 5.46
CA ASP A 65 -8.52 15.24 4.22
C ASP A 65 -9.94 15.84 4.41
N GLU A 66 -10.82 15.18 5.16
CA GLU A 66 -12.16 15.70 5.46
C GLU A 66 -12.11 16.88 6.45
N SER A 67 -11.22 16.89 7.41
CA SER A 67 -11.05 18.02 8.34
C SER A 67 -10.51 19.25 7.62
N SER A 68 -9.67 19.07 6.62
CA SER A 68 -9.22 20.14 5.71
C SER A 68 -10.37 20.70 4.84
N ASN A 69 -11.31 19.85 4.41
CA ASN A 69 -12.50 20.28 3.63
C ASN A 69 -13.69 20.75 4.48
N ARG A 70 -13.85 20.25 5.71
CA ARG A 70 -14.92 20.69 6.63
C ARG A 70 -14.59 22.01 7.33
N ALA A 71 -13.34 22.43 7.40
CA ALA A 71 -12.96 23.76 7.88
C ALA A 71 -13.56 24.90 7.02
N GLY A 72 -14.18 24.60 5.88
CA GLY A 72 -14.88 25.55 5.02
C GLY A 72 -16.34 25.87 5.39
N SER A 73 -16.98 25.21 6.36
CA SER A 73 -18.44 25.35 6.57
C SER A 73 -18.91 25.88 7.93
N SER A 74 -18.06 26.08 8.93
CA SER A 74 -18.50 26.70 10.21
C SER A 74 -17.32 27.26 11.01
N ILE A 75 -16.77 28.37 10.58
CA ILE A 75 -15.77 29.11 11.37
C ILE A 75 -16.36 30.44 11.79
N SER A 76 -16.46 30.66 13.10
CA SER A 76 -16.75 31.93 13.74
C SER A 76 -15.69 32.95 13.32
N LEU A 77 -16.13 34.16 12.97
CA LEU A 77 -15.33 35.27 12.43
C LEU A 77 -14.08 35.69 13.23
N HIS A 78 -13.83 35.12 14.40
CA HIS A 78 -12.72 35.48 15.27
C HIS A 78 -11.46 34.61 15.08
N SER A 79 -11.56 33.42 14.45
CA SER A 79 -10.40 32.55 14.18
C SER A 79 -9.81 32.76 12.78
N LEU A 80 -10.51 33.49 11.88
CA LEU A 80 -10.04 33.78 10.52
C LEU A 80 -8.88 34.77 10.44
N ALA A 81 -8.62 35.53 11.52
CA ALA A 81 -7.56 36.54 11.51
C ALA A 81 -6.16 35.97 11.85
N GLN A 82 -6.04 34.75 12.35
CA GLN A 82 -4.75 34.18 12.76
C GLN A 82 -4.27 33.01 11.89
N THR A 83 -5.12 32.43 11.04
CA THR A 83 -4.75 31.30 10.15
C THR A 83 -4.50 31.76 8.70
N GLN A 84 -4.76 33.02 8.38
CA GLN A 84 -4.43 33.61 7.06
C GLN A 84 -3.03 34.18 6.91
N ALA A 85 -2.21 34.08 7.96
CA ALA A 85 -0.79 34.37 7.83
C ALA A 85 -0.07 33.08 7.42
N GLN A 86 0.37 33.04 6.14
CA GLN A 86 1.35 32.11 5.58
C GLN A 86 0.80 30.81 4.91
N SER A 87 -0.01 30.97 3.90
CA SER A 87 0.16 30.19 2.68
C SER A 87 0.13 31.19 1.53
N GLU A 88 1.22 31.87 1.29
CA GLU A 88 1.47 32.48 -0.01
C GLU A 88 1.54 31.32 -1.01
N ASN A 89 0.39 31.00 -1.61
CA ASN A 89 0.35 30.24 -2.86
C ASN A 89 1.09 31.10 -3.91
N ASP A 90 2.41 30.95 -3.97
CA ASP A 90 3.20 31.56 -5.03
C ASP A 90 2.73 30.91 -6.34
N PRO A 91 2.01 31.65 -7.22
CA PRO A 91 1.42 31.11 -8.43
C PRO A 91 2.48 30.56 -9.40
N LYS A 92 3.73 30.72 -9.07
CA LYS A 92 4.90 30.30 -9.84
C LYS A 92 5.35 28.88 -9.55
N HIS A 93 5.00 28.31 -8.39
CA HIS A 93 5.40 26.96 -7.98
C HIS A 93 4.18 26.02 -7.92
N ILE A 94 4.34 24.80 -8.40
CA ILE A 94 3.29 23.75 -8.31
C ILE A 94 3.41 22.95 -7.02
N MET A 95 4.59 22.97 -6.38
CA MET A 95 4.87 22.25 -5.16
C MET A 95 5.93 22.97 -4.35
N THR A 96 5.73 23.00 -3.02
CA THR A 96 6.70 23.55 -2.07
C THR A 96 6.84 22.62 -0.86
N LEU A 97 8.07 22.37 -0.45
CA LEU A 97 8.45 21.76 0.83
C LEU A 97 9.32 22.78 1.56
N GLU A 98 9.05 23.01 2.83
CA GLU A 98 9.78 23.99 3.65
C GLU A 98 10.14 23.36 4.98
N ASN A 99 11.44 23.14 5.17
CA ASN A 99 12.00 22.51 6.36
C ASN A 99 11.29 21.20 6.75
N ASN A 100 10.99 20.37 5.73
CA ASN A 100 10.26 19.12 5.94
C ASN A 100 11.21 18.00 6.32
N SER A 101 10.77 17.17 7.27
CA SER A 101 11.44 15.92 7.62
C SER A 101 10.46 14.76 7.58
N PHE A 102 10.89 13.63 6.99
CA PHE A 102 10.03 12.50 6.71
C PHE A 102 10.55 11.21 7.31
N THR A 103 9.64 10.36 7.77
CA THR A 103 9.91 9.04 8.33
C THR A 103 8.89 8.01 7.86
N TRP A 104 9.25 6.74 7.91
CA TRP A 104 8.30 5.62 7.71
C TRP A 104 7.58 5.22 9.01
N ASP A 105 8.16 5.57 10.17
CA ASP A 105 7.70 5.11 11.46
C ASP A 105 7.80 6.26 12.46
N LYS A 106 6.70 6.59 13.14
CA LYS A 106 6.63 7.66 14.14
C LYS A 106 7.62 7.45 15.30
N SER A 107 8.01 6.19 15.57
CA SER A 107 8.92 5.84 16.65
C SER A 107 10.41 6.02 16.31
N LYS A 108 10.73 6.23 15.01
CA LYS A 108 12.11 6.34 14.53
C LYS A 108 12.49 7.76 14.15
N SER A 109 13.79 8.02 14.21
CA SER A 109 14.33 9.31 13.73
C SER A 109 14.03 9.48 12.24
N PRO A 110 13.76 10.71 11.78
CA PRO A 110 13.48 10.97 10.37
C PRO A 110 14.65 10.55 9.49
N PHE A 111 14.33 9.88 8.38
CA PHE A 111 15.30 9.46 7.38
C PHE A 111 15.68 10.59 6.43
N LEU A 112 14.70 11.38 5.98
CA LEU A 112 14.92 12.62 5.26
C LEU A 112 14.75 13.76 6.24
N LYS A 113 15.70 14.69 6.27
CA LYS A 113 15.74 15.81 7.23
C LYS A 113 15.94 17.13 6.50
N ASP A 114 15.28 18.15 7.01
CA ASP A 114 15.49 19.54 6.61
C ASP A 114 15.42 19.73 5.08
N ILE A 115 14.36 19.17 4.47
CA ILE A 115 14.15 19.23 3.02
C ILE A 115 13.44 20.52 2.65
N ASP A 116 14.12 21.34 1.86
CA ASP A 116 13.59 22.52 1.19
C ASP A 116 13.56 22.28 -0.31
N LEU A 117 12.37 22.30 -0.91
CA LEU A 117 12.20 22.07 -2.32
C LEU A 117 11.07 22.93 -2.88
N ARG A 118 11.35 23.65 -3.96
CA ARG A 118 10.35 24.41 -4.71
C ARG A 118 10.40 24.01 -6.17
N VAL A 119 9.27 23.48 -6.68
CA VAL A 119 9.15 23.03 -8.06
C VAL A 119 8.38 24.07 -8.86
N PRO A 120 9.03 24.76 -9.82
CA PRO A 120 8.38 25.74 -10.66
C PRO A 120 7.39 25.07 -11.64
N LYS A 121 6.31 25.75 -11.96
CA LYS A 121 5.33 25.32 -12.95
C LYS A 121 5.98 25.19 -14.33
N GLY A 122 5.73 24.06 -15.02
CA GLY A 122 6.24 23.83 -16.38
C GLY A 122 7.74 23.49 -16.47
N SER A 123 8.39 23.23 -15.34
CA SER A 123 9.80 22.84 -15.28
C SER A 123 9.97 21.31 -15.14
N VAL A 124 11.16 20.83 -15.47
CA VAL A 124 11.61 19.47 -15.19
C VAL A 124 12.62 19.52 -14.03
N THR A 125 12.29 18.86 -12.94
CA THR A 125 13.19 18.74 -11.78
C THR A 125 13.77 17.33 -11.75
N VAL A 126 15.10 17.21 -11.63
CA VAL A 126 15.78 15.92 -11.59
C VAL A 126 16.44 15.72 -10.22
N CYS A 127 16.07 14.64 -9.54
CA CYS A 127 16.68 14.23 -8.28
C CYS A 127 17.78 13.18 -8.54
N ILE A 128 19.02 13.52 -8.27
CA ILE A 128 20.20 12.66 -8.44
C ILE A 128 20.86 12.34 -7.11
N GLY A 129 21.50 11.18 -7.02
CA GLY A 129 22.21 10.75 -5.80
C GLY A 129 22.51 9.26 -5.81
N ALA A 130 23.30 8.80 -4.84
CA ALA A 130 23.67 7.40 -4.67
C ALA A 130 22.46 6.48 -4.42
N VAL A 131 22.64 5.18 -4.63
CA VAL A 131 21.62 4.18 -4.24
C VAL A 131 21.42 4.23 -2.71
N GLY A 132 20.17 4.23 -2.25
CA GLY A 132 19.83 4.33 -0.84
C GLY A 132 19.83 5.76 -0.27
N SER A 133 20.05 6.81 -1.08
CA SER A 133 20.03 8.21 -0.60
C SER A 133 18.64 8.81 -0.32
N GLY A 134 17.55 8.03 -0.46
CA GLY A 134 16.21 8.49 -0.14
C GLY A 134 15.42 9.11 -1.30
N LYS A 135 15.90 9.04 -2.55
CA LYS A 135 15.19 9.62 -3.73
C LYS A 135 13.76 9.12 -3.88
N SER A 136 13.54 7.82 -3.76
CA SER A 136 12.20 7.22 -3.85
C SER A 136 11.33 7.66 -2.67
N MET A 137 11.90 7.71 -1.46
CA MET A 137 11.21 8.20 -0.28
C MET A 137 10.78 9.65 -0.42
N LEU A 138 11.60 10.51 -1.05
CA LEU A 138 11.22 11.90 -1.32
C LEU A 138 9.98 11.98 -2.22
N LEU A 139 9.92 11.17 -3.30
CA LEU A 139 8.75 11.12 -4.17
C LEU A 139 7.51 10.59 -3.45
N GLU A 140 7.64 9.56 -2.64
CA GLU A 140 6.55 9.01 -1.83
C GLU A 140 6.10 9.99 -0.72
N SER A 141 7.03 10.79 -0.20
CA SER A 141 6.70 11.88 0.76
C SER A 141 5.87 12.98 0.10
N ILE A 142 6.16 13.30 -1.15
CA ILE A 142 5.36 14.26 -1.94
C ILE A 142 3.94 13.74 -2.18
N LEU A 143 3.77 12.42 -2.33
CA LEU A 143 2.46 11.77 -2.46
C LEU A 143 1.69 11.66 -1.14
N GLY A 144 2.34 11.94 0.00
CA GLY A 144 1.72 11.76 1.32
C GLY A 144 1.78 10.32 1.85
N GLU A 145 2.54 9.43 1.21
CA GLU A 145 2.68 8.02 1.62
C GLU A 145 3.62 7.84 2.83
N THR A 146 4.31 8.89 3.24
CA THR A 146 5.21 8.88 4.40
C THR A 146 4.70 9.81 5.50
N ILE A 147 5.23 9.62 6.70
CA ILE A 147 4.86 10.44 7.85
C ILE A 147 5.74 11.68 7.88
N THR A 148 5.11 12.86 7.84
CA THR A 148 5.80 14.14 8.08
C THR A 148 6.09 14.26 9.57
N SER A 149 7.37 14.23 9.96
CA SER A 149 7.80 14.36 11.36
C SER A 149 8.09 15.80 11.76
N LEU A 150 8.41 16.66 10.80
CA LEU A 150 8.63 18.08 10.97
C LEU A 150 8.23 18.82 9.70
N GLY A 151 7.71 20.02 9.83
CA GLY A 151 7.28 20.88 8.72
C GLY A 151 5.80 20.73 8.36
N PRO A 152 5.28 21.61 7.50
CA PRO A 152 3.91 21.53 7.00
C PRO A 152 3.74 20.32 6.09
N ALA A 153 2.51 19.86 5.89
CA ALA A 153 2.23 18.82 4.87
C ALA A 153 2.66 19.32 3.48
N PRO A 154 3.15 18.43 2.59
CA PRO A 154 3.51 18.80 1.23
C PRO A 154 2.35 19.51 0.52
N ASN A 155 2.60 20.75 0.07
CA ASN A 155 1.56 21.52 -0.61
C ASN A 155 1.69 21.33 -2.14
N CYS A 156 0.74 20.62 -2.72
CA CYS A 156 0.62 20.45 -4.17
C CYS A 156 -0.65 21.11 -4.68
N THR A 157 -0.52 22.02 -5.64
CA THR A 157 -1.65 22.78 -6.19
C THR A 157 -2.39 22.03 -7.30
N SER A 158 -1.92 20.88 -7.73
CA SER A 158 -2.48 20.11 -8.85
C SER A 158 -2.49 18.61 -8.55
N SER A 159 -3.29 17.85 -9.30
CA SER A 159 -3.27 16.39 -9.26
C SER A 159 -1.90 15.86 -9.67
N ILE A 160 -1.45 14.81 -8.97
CA ILE A 160 -0.14 14.17 -9.19
C ILE A 160 -0.36 12.84 -9.91
N ALA A 161 0.41 12.59 -10.96
CA ALA A 161 0.54 11.27 -11.57
C ALA A 161 1.89 10.67 -11.13
N TYR A 162 1.88 9.47 -10.58
CA TYR A 162 3.07 8.79 -10.08
C TYR A 162 3.35 7.51 -10.86
N CYS A 163 4.60 7.34 -11.28
CA CYS A 163 5.09 6.11 -11.90
C CYS A 163 6.16 5.48 -11.01
N ALA A 164 5.81 4.38 -10.37
CA ALA A 164 6.72 3.66 -9.48
C ALA A 164 7.88 3.00 -10.24
N GLN A 165 9.02 2.80 -9.57
CA GLN A 165 10.18 2.10 -10.12
C GLN A 165 9.83 0.64 -10.49
N GLN A 166 9.01 -0.03 -9.70
CA GLN A 166 8.44 -1.33 -10.05
C GLN A 166 7.04 -1.14 -10.62
N PRO A 167 6.86 -1.35 -11.94
CA PRO A 167 5.56 -1.16 -12.57
C PRO A 167 4.55 -2.19 -12.06
N TRP A 168 3.41 -1.72 -11.59
CA TRP A 168 2.28 -2.56 -11.20
C TRP A 168 1.27 -2.64 -12.34
N LEU A 169 0.91 -3.86 -12.71
CA LEU A 169 -0.03 -4.15 -13.79
C LEU A 169 -1.10 -5.12 -13.30
N GLU A 170 -2.35 -4.77 -13.57
CA GLU A 170 -3.48 -5.64 -13.31
C GLU A 170 -3.53 -6.82 -14.29
N ASN A 171 -4.08 -7.94 -13.82
CA ASN A 171 -4.31 -9.09 -14.69
C ASN A 171 -5.47 -8.78 -15.66
N GLY A 172 -5.12 -8.34 -16.85
CA GLY A 172 -6.03 -7.90 -17.87
C GLY A 172 -5.33 -7.72 -19.21
N THR A 173 -5.91 -6.97 -20.11
CA THR A 173 -5.28 -6.60 -21.38
C THR A 173 -4.36 -5.39 -21.20
N ILE A 174 -3.42 -5.20 -22.12
CA ILE A 174 -2.59 -3.99 -22.16
C ILE A 174 -3.48 -2.75 -22.24
N ARG A 175 -4.53 -2.82 -23.05
CA ARG A 175 -5.50 -1.75 -23.21
C ARG A 175 -6.22 -1.39 -21.90
N SER A 176 -6.68 -2.38 -21.13
CA SER A 176 -7.32 -2.13 -19.83
C SER A 176 -6.36 -1.50 -18.84
N ASN A 177 -5.10 -1.92 -18.85
CA ASN A 177 -4.06 -1.31 -18.03
C ASN A 177 -3.75 0.14 -18.40
N ILE A 178 -3.82 0.51 -19.68
CA ILE A 178 -3.62 1.90 -20.14
C ILE A 178 -4.83 2.78 -19.83
N ILE A 179 -6.05 2.29 -20.01
CA ILE A 179 -7.28 3.08 -19.77
C ILE A 179 -7.53 3.20 -18.24
N GLY A 180 -7.29 2.14 -17.49
CA GLY A 180 -7.60 2.09 -16.06
C GLY A 180 -9.09 2.29 -15.80
N VAL A 181 -9.42 3.08 -14.78
CA VAL A 181 -10.81 3.43 -14.39
C VAL A 181 -11.37 4.65 -15.13
N SER A 182 -10.56 5.29 -15.99
CA SER A 182 -10.95 6.52 -16.70
C SER A 182 -12.02 6.24 -17.75
N GLN A 183 -12.83 7.27 -18.06
CA GLN A 183 -13.74 7.20 -19.20
C GLN A 183 -12.96 7.03 -20.49
N ARG A 184 -13.48 6.19 -21.37
CA ARG A 184 -12.81 5.80 -22.62
C ARG A 184 -12.83 6.95 -23.64
N ASP A 185 -11.74 7.71 -23.73
CA ASP A 185 -11.48 8.63 -24.83
C ASP A 185 -10.52 7.99 -25.85
N GLN A 186 -11.03 7.71 -27.05
CA GLN A 186 -10.26 7.07 -28.11
C GLN A 186 -9.15 7.98 -28.69
N ARG A 187 -9.35 9.29 -28.67
CA ARG A 187 -8.35 10.26 -29.18
C ARG A 187 -7.19 10.33 -28.16
N TRP A 188 -7.53 10.50 -26.90
CA TRP A 188 -6.55 10.52 -25.81
C TRP A 188 -5.76 9.23 -25.74
N TYR A 189 -6.41 8.08 -25.82
CA TYR A 189 -5.75 6.77 -25.86
C TYR A 189 -4.69 6.66 -26.96
N LYS A 190 -5.00 7.10 -28.19
CA LYS A 190 -4.04 7.08 -29.31
C LYS A 190 -2.85 7.99 -29.02
N THR A 191 -3.08 9.19 -28.50
CA THR A 191 -2.04 10.14 -28.14
C THR A 191 -1.10 9.60 -27.10
N VAL A 192 -1.65 9.06 -25.99
CA VAL A 192 -0.87 8.44 -24.90
C VAL A 192 -0.05 7.25 -25.42
N LYS A 193 -0.66 6.37 -26.19
CA LYS A 193 0.00 5.20 -26.77
C LYS A 193 1.22 5.59 -27.62
N SER A 194 1.07 6.61 -28.45
CA SER A 194 2.15 7.12 -29.28
C SER A 194 3.22 7.85 -28.46
N ALA A 195 2.82 8.70 -27.50
CA ALA A 195 3.74 9.44 -26.65
C ALA A 195 4.60 8.52 -25.76
N CYS A 196 4.01 7.41 -25.28
CA CYS A 196 4.75 6.40 -24.51
C CYS A 196 5.57 5.43 -25.38
N GLY A 197 5.59 5.58 -26.71
CA GLY A 197 6.33 4.71 -27.62
C GLY A 197 5.82 3.27 -27.67
N LEU A 198 4.53 3.05 -27.38
CA LEU A 198 3.90 1.72 -27.34
C LEU A 198 3.48 1.21 -28.72
N ASP A 199 3.54 2.00 -29.76
CA ASP A 199 3.10 1.61 -31.11
C ASP A 199 3.91 0.44 -31.65
N ALA A 200 5.25 0.46 -31.49
CA ALA A 200 6.12 -0.63 -31.91
C ALA A 200 5.90 -1.90 -31.07
N ASP A 201 5.68 -1.75 -29.77
CA ASP A 201 5.38 -2.90 -28.89
C ASP A 201 4.07 -3.57 -29.30
N MET A 202 3.03 -2.78 -29.61
CA MET A 202 1.74 -3.32 -30.04
C MET A 202 1.80 -4.03 -31.39
N GLN A 203 2.67 -3.57 -32.32
CA GLN A 203 2.90 -4.23 -33.60
C GLN A 203 3.63 -5.56 -33.46
N ALA A 204 4.51 -5.69 -32.47
CA ALA A 204 5.24 -6.91 -32.20
C ALA A 204 4.41 -8.00 -31.50
N LEU A 205 3.27 -7.65 -30.94
CA LEU A 205 2.40 -8.57 -30.22
C LEU A 205 1.26 -9.09 -31.12
N GLU A 206 1.01 -10.39 -31.12
CA GLU A 206 -0.01 -11.04 -31.99
C GLU A 206 -1.41 -10.43 -31.86
N ARG A 207 -1.80 -10.03 -30.66
CA ARG A 207 -3.13 -9.44 -30.36
C ARG A 207 -3.07 -7.94 -30.11
N GLY A 208 -1.91 -7.30 -30.36
CA GLY A 208 -1.70 -5.88 -30.13
C GLY A 208 -2.08 -5.47 -28.70
N ASP A 209 -2.91 -4.43 -28.57
CA ASP A 209 -3.38 -3.90 -27.28
C ASP A 209 -4.36 -4.80 -26.52
N ARG A 210 -4.88 -5.86 -27.16
CA ARG A 210 -5.72 -6.90 -26.54
C ARG A 210 -4.93 -8.04 -25.95
N THR A 211 -3.60 -8.01 -26.04
CA THR A 211 -2.73 -9.02 -25.44
C THR A 211 -2.91 -9.01 -23.92
N LEU A 212 -3.10 -10.21 -23.34
CA LEU A 212 -3.19 -10.39 -21.90
C LEU A 212 -1.81 -10.22 -21.26
N VAL A 213 -1.75 -9.36 -20.26
CA VAL A 213 -0.51 -9.04 -19.54
C VAL A 213 -0.03 -10.21 -18.69
N GLY A 214 -0.96 -11.05 -18.24
CA GLY A 214 -0.69 -12.10 -17.28
C GLY A 214 -0.48 -11.59 -15.86
N SER A 215 -0.32 -12.50 -14.91
CA SER A 215 -0.08 -12.15 -13.51
C SER A 215 1.20 -11.32 -13.39
N LYS A 216 1.11 -10.11 -12.81
CA LYS A 216 2.23 -9.17 -12.65
C LYS A 216 3.01 -8.87 -13.94
N GLY A 217 2.37 -9.00 -15.08
CA GLY A 217 3.01 -8.69 -16.37
C GLY A 217 4.03 -9.73 -16.86
N LEU A 218 3.90 -11.00 -16.50
CA LEU A 218 4.87 -12.05 -16.87
C LEU A 218 5.17 -12.12 -18.38
N ASN A 219 4.19 -11.77 -19.22
CA ASN A 219 4.31 -11.84 -20.68
C ASN A 219 4.98 -10.60 -21.31
N LEU A 220 5.44 -9.64 -20.51
CA LEU A 220 5.99 -8.38 -20.98
C LEU A 220 7.42 -8.18 -20.48
N SER A 221 8.26 -7.54 -21.32
CA SER A 221 9.58 -7.10 -20.88
C SER A 221 9.47 -5.96 -19.85
N GLY A 222 10.54 -5.75 -19.06
CA GLY A 222 10.57 -4.67 -18.07
C GLY A 222 10.31 -3.29 -18.67
N GLY A 223 10.88 -3.00 -19.85
CA GLY A 223 10.65 -1.76 -20.56
C GLY A 223 9.22 -1.58 -21.07
N GLN A 224 8.60 -2.67 -21.54
CA GLN A 224 7.18 -2.65 -21.94
C GLN A 224 6.26 -2.35 -20.75
N LYS A 225 6.50 -3.02 -19.61
CA LYS A 225 5.77 -2.76 -18.37
C LYS A 225 5.85 -1.30 -17.96
N GLN A 226 7.07 -0.74 -17.97
CA GLN A 226 7.30 0.64 -17.57
C GLN A 226 6.55 1.60 -18.50
N ARG A 227 6.62 1.42 -19.82
CA ARG A 227 5.90 2.26 -20.80
C ARG A 227 4.37 2.18 -20.63
N ILE A 228 3.81 1.03 -20.24
CA ILE A 228 2.37 0.88 -20.00
C ILE A 228 1.94 1.64 -18.74
N VAL A 229 2.77 1.63 -17.69
CA VAL A 229 2.45 2.30 -16.42
C VAL A 229 2.72 3.81 -16.49
N SER A 230 3.65 4.27 -17.33
CA SER A 230 3.97 5.70 -17.50
C SER A 230 2.87 6.53 -18.20
N LYS A 231 1.63 6.05 -18.19
CA LYS A 231 0.48 6.79 -18.70
C LYS A 231 0.21 8.03 -17.84
N PRO A 232 0.00 9.20 -18.43
CA PRO A 232 -0.42 10.40 -17.71
C PRO A 232 -1.88 10.33 -17.26
#